data_cc8f91e13ced514e249aecc83a85e9fe
#
_entry.id   cc8f91e13ced514e249aecc83a85e9fe
#
_cell.length_a   1.000
_cell.length_b   1.000
_cell.length_c   1.000
_cell.angle_alpha   90.00
_cell.angle_beta   90.00
_cell.angle_gamma   90.00
#
_symmetry.space_group_name_H-M   'P 1'
#
loop_
_entity.id
_entity.type
_entity.pdbx_description
1 polymer ?
#
loop_
_entity_poly.entity_id
_entity_poly.type
_entity_poly.pdbx_seq_one_letter_code
_entity_poly.pdbx_strand_id
1 'polypeptide(L)'
;APWLFFDAYIDCNVDEICFHIEAYSKTVTPHEQIMTTSRTVDTVDYQRLEKDIYYLKTHDIKPGITLNPNTPPDVLNPILNQIDSVLVMSVHPGFSGQSFIESSVEKVQTIRQSFHGDIKVDGGVNNTNAKKLTDAGANVLISASYLFGSNDYKTAIDLLR
;
A
#
# COMPACT_ATOMS: atom_id res chain seq x y z
N ALA A 1 -7.30 0.74 -13.69
CA ALA A 1 -7.60 2.14 -13.97
C ALA A 1 -8.30 2.75 -12.73
N PRO A 2 -7.55 3.09 -11.65
CA PRO A 2 -8.14 3.58 -10.40
C PRO A 2 -8.93 4.88 -10.60
N TRP A 3 -8.49 5.74 -11.49
CA TRP A 3 -9.16 7.02 -11.79
C TRP A 3 -10.61 6.90 -12.27
N LEU A 4 -11.05 5.75 -12.75
CA LEU A 4 -12.45 5.51 -13.14
C LEU A 4 -13.42 5.45 -11.94
N PHE A 5 -12.87 5.31 -10.72
CA PHE A 5 -13.65 5.12 -9.50
C PHE A 5 -13.48 6.26 -8.50
N PHE A 6 -12.58 7.24 -8.76
CA PHE A 6 -12.32 8.32 -7.80
C PHE A 6 -13.58 9.10 -7.45
N ASP A 7 -14.37 9.51 -8.44
CA ASP A 7 -15.61 10.27 -8.20
C ASP A 7 -16.58 9.51 -7.28
N ALA A 8 -16.74 8.20 -7.51
CA ALA A 8 -17.62 7.37 -6.69
C ALA A 8 -17.14 7.30 -5.23
N TYR A 9 -15.81 7.26 -4.99
CA TYR A 9 -15.28 7.28 -3.63
C TYR A 9 -15.36 8.69 -3.00
N ILE A 10 -15.14 9.74 -3.77
CA ILE A 10 -15.30 11.13 -3.33
C ILE A 10 -16.77 11.36 -2.88
N ASP A 11 -17.74 10.91 -3.65
CA ASP A 11 -19.16 10.99 -3.32
C ASP A 11 -19.52 10.22 -2.03
N CYS A 12 -18.70 9.23 -1.64
CA CYS A 12 -18.83 8.50 -0.37
C CYS A 12 -18.19 9.24 0.82
N ASN A 13 -17.61 10.44 0.64
CA ASN A 13 -16.91 11.22 1.66
C ASN A 13 -15.79 10.43 2.35
N VAL A 14 -14.94 9.73 1.59
CA VAL A 14 -13.76 9.07 2.13
C VAL A 14 -12.65 10.09 2.42
N ASP A 15 -11.88 9.87 3.48
CA ASP A 15 -10.76 10.76 3.85
C ASP A 15 -9.49 10.47 3.05
N GLU A 16 -9.36 9.24 2.53
CA GLU A 16 -8.16 8.77 1.87
C GLU A 16 -8.47 7.70 0.81
N ILE A 17 -7.74 7.74 -0.29
CA ILE A 17 -7.78 6.70 -1.31
C ILE A 17 -6.35 6.17 -1.54
N CYS A 18 -6.14 4.87 -1.25
CA CYS A 18 -4.91 4.16 -1.60
C CYS A 18 -5.10 3.41 -2.91
N PHE A 19 -4.19 3.61 -3.86
CA PHE A 19 -4.25 2.94 -5.15
C PHE A 19 -2.87 2.47 -5.62
N HIS A 20 -2.85 1.39 -6.37
CA HIS A 20 -1.64 0.72 -6.80
C HIS A 20 -0.86 1.51 -7.85
N ILE A 21 0.45 1.73 -7.61
CA ILE A 21 1.33 2.39 -8.59
C ILE A 21 1.46 1.57 -9.88
N GLU A 22 1.32 0.27 -9.77
CA GLU A 22 1.37 -0.66 -10.90
C GLU A 22 0.26 -0.40 -11.94
N ALA A 23 -0.84 0.26 -11.53
CA ALA A 23 -1.89 0.68 -12.44
C ALA A 23 -1.44 1.78 -13.42
N TYR A 24 -0.31 2.42 -13.16
CA TYR A 24 0.31 3.46 -13.99
C TYR A 24 1.53 2.95 -14.77
N SER A 25 1.72 1.64 -14.87
CA SER A 25 2.76 1.06 -15.70
C SER A 25 2.51 1.32 -17.17
N LYS A 26 3.54 1.80 -17.90
CA LYS A 26 3.48 2.04 -19.36
C LYS A 26 3.63 0.75 -20.17
N THR A 27 4.14 -0.32 -19.56
CA THR A 27 4.52 -1.55 -20.27
C THR A 27 3.49 -2.67 -20.17
N VAL A 28 2.42 -2.49 -19.39
CA VAL A 28 1.43 -3.53 -19.11
C VAL A 28 0.02 -3.04 -19.38
N THR A 29 -0.74 -3.80 -20.16
CA THR A 29 -2.15 -3.49 -20.40
C THR A 29 -2.97 -3.69 -19.10
N PRO A 30 -4.06 -2.93 -18.89
CA PRO A 30 -4.91 -3.07 -17.69
C PRO A 30 -5.41 -4.50 -17.46
N HIS A 31 -5.60 -5.29 -18.51
CA HIS A 31 -6.05 -6.69 -18.40
C HIS A 31 -4.95 -7.60 -17.86
N GLU A 32 -3.71 -7.39 -18.26
CA GLU A 32 -2.56 -8.17 -17.77
C GLU A 32 -2.17 -7.78 -16.33
N GLN A 33 -2.49 -6.57 -15.88
CA GLN A 33 -2.23 -6.12 -14.50
C GLN A 33 -3.02 -6.91 -13.46
N ILE A 34 -4.21 -7.39 -13.81
CA ILE A 34 -5.08 -8.15 -12.90
C ILE A 34 -4.59 -9.59 -12.74
N MET A 35 -3.94 -10.16 -13.76
CA MET A 35 -3.64 -11.60 -13.84
C MET A 35 -2.20 -11.97 -13.46
N THR A 36 -1.31 -10.98 -13.21
CA THR A 36 0.10 -11.28 -12.94
C THR A 36 0.56 -10.71 -11.60
N THR A 37 0.65 -11.59 -10.63
CA THR A 37 1.08 -11.34 -9.24
C THR A 37 2.58 -11.01 -9.08
N SER A 38 3.37 -11.03 -10.15
CA SER A 38 4.85 -11.01 -10.04
C SER A 38 5.55 -9.94 -10.88
N ARG A 39 4.86 -8.89 -11.36
CA ARG A 39 5.52 -7.89 -12.21
C ARG A 39 6.16 -6.76 -11.42
N THR A 40 7.42 -6.51 -11.73
CA THR A 40 8.12 -5.26 -11.44
C THR A 40 7.60 -4.16 -12.38
N VAL A 41 7.40 -2.97 -11.84
CA VAL A 41 7.09 -1.80 -12.67
C VAL A 41 8.39 -1.30 -13.28
N ASP A 42 8.58 -1.51 -14.58
CA ASP A 42 9.77 -1.03 -15.28
C ASP A 42 9.70 0.48 -15.59
N THR A 43 8.49 0.99 -15.82
CA THR A 43 8.27 2.42 -16.11
C THR A 43 6.89 2.87 -15.64
N VAL A 44 6.85 3.90 -14.79
CA VAL A 44 5.62 4.53 -14.30
C VAL A 44 5.25 5.71 -15.20
N ASP A 45 3.98 5.90 -15.49
CA ASP A 45 3.45 7.13 -16.09
C ASP A 45 3.23 8.18 -15.00
N TYR A 46 4.33 8.82 -14.57
CA TYR A 46 4.27 9.87 -13.55
C TYR A 46 3.41 11.05 -13.94
N GLN A 47 3.36 11.41 -15.24
CA GLN A 47 2.52 12.51 -15.70
C GLN A 47 1.03 12.25 -15.41
N ARG A 48 0.57 11.02 -15.62
CA ARG A 48 -0.80 10.63 -15.29
C ARG A 48 -0.98 10.50 -13.78
N LEU A 49 -0.05 9.86 -13.08
CA LEU A 49 -0.08 9.66 -11.65
C LEU A 49 -0.17 11.00 -10.89
N GLU A 50 0.65 11.97 -11.24
CA GLU A 50 0.65 13.31 -10.62
C GLU A 50 -0.67 14.06 -10.85
N LYS A 51 -1.29 13.92 -12.04
CA LYS A 51 -2.62 14.49 -12.30
C LYS A 51 -3.68 13.87 -11.39
N ASP A 52 -3.64 12.57 -11.17
CA ASP A 52 -4.60 11.86 -10.35
C ASP A 52 -4.39 12.18 -8.86
N ILE A 53 -3.14 12.28 -8.39
CA ILE A 53 -2.80 12.78 -7.05
C ILE A 53 -3.33 14.20 -6.85
N TYR A 54 -3.07 15.10 -7.78
CA TYR A 54 -3.56 16.47 -7.72
C TYR A 54 -5.10 16.52 -7.69
N TYR A 55 -5.75 15.71 -8.52
CA TYR A 55 -7.21 15.60 -8.55
C TYR A 55 -7.79 15.25 -7.19
N LEU A 56 -7.26 14.22 -6.52
CA LEU A 56 -7.71 13.82 -5.18
C LEU A 56 -7.52 14.96 -4.16
N LYS A 57 -6.38 15.63 -4.19
CA LYS A 57 -6.10 16.76 -3.29
C LYS A 57 -7.05 17.94 -3.49
N THR A 58 -7.49 18.20 -4.71
CA THR A 58 -8.49 19.28 -4.97
C THR A 58 -9.88 18.96 -4.42
N HIS A 59 -10.11 17.69 -4.03
CA HIS A 59 -11.34 17.22 -3.38
C HIS A 59 -11.14 16.90 -1.90
N ASP A 60 -10.06 17.40 -1.28
CA ASP A 60 -9.71 17.18 0.13
C ASP A 60 -9.48 15.70 0.50
N ILE A 61 -9.18 14.85 -0.49
CA ILE A 61 -8.86 13.43 -0.30
C ILE A 61 -7.34 13.23 -0.22
N LYS A 62 -6.88 12.52 0.79
CA LYS A 62 -5.48 12.14 0.96
C LYS A 62 -5.09 11.06 -0.07
N PRO A 63 -4.12 11.31 -0.96
CA PRO A 63 -3.64 10.27 -1.86
C PRO A 63 -2.66 9.34 -1.17
N GLY A 64 -2.96 8.04 -1.18
CA GLY A 64 -2.06 6.98 -0.75
C GLY A 64 -1.60 6.13 -1.94
N ILE A 65 -0.35 5.68 -1.93
CA ILE A 65 0.19 4.82 -2.97
C ILE A 65 0.47 3.41 -2.43
N THR A 66 -0.07 2.42 -3.11
CA THR A 66 0.13 1.00 -2.79
C THR A 66 1.23 0.40 -3.64
N LEU A 67 2.13 -0.37 -3.03
CA LEU A 67 3.20 -1.13 -3.68
C LEU A 67 2.99 -2.63 -3.51
N ASN A 68 3.06 -3.38 -4.60
CA ASN A 68 3.16 -4.83 -4.56
C ASN A 68 4.51 -5.31 -3.98
N PRO A 69 4.63 -6.56 -3.52
CA PRO A 69 5.87 -7.10 -2.97
C PRO A 69 7.07 -6.95 -3.92
N ASN A 70 6.87 -7.16 -5.21
CA ASN A 70 7.95 -7.12 -6.21
C ASN A 70 8.25 -5.70 -6.75
N THR A 71 7.42 -4.70 -6.43
CA THR A 71 7.65 -3.32 -6.86
C THR A 71 8.71 -2.66 -5.98
N PRO A 72 9.84 -2.18 -6.53
CA PRO A 72 10.89 -1.56 -5.75
C PRO A 72 10.44 -0.21 -5.16
N PRO A 73 10.89 0.17 -3.95
CA PRO A 73 10.42 1.38 -3.28
C PRO A 73 10.87 2.69 -3.94
N ASP A 74 11.95 2.68 -4.73
CA ASP A 74 12.50 3.85 -5.42
C ASP A 74 11.57 4.43 -6.50
N VAL A 75 10.59 3.68 -6.97
CA VAL A 75 9.52 4.19 -7.83
C VAL A 75 8.70 5.31 -7.16
N LEU A 76 8.75 5.44 -5.83
CA LEU A 76 8.07 6.51 -5.10
C LEU A 76 8.84 7.84 -5.11
N ASN A 77 10.17 7.83 -5.37
CA ASN A 77 11.02 9.01 -5.22
C ASN A 77 10.47 10.27 -5.92
N PRO A 78 9.93 10.21 -7.15
CA PRO A 78 9.41 11.40 -7.83
C PRO A 78 8.16 12.01 -7.18
N ILE A 79 7.43 11.24 -6.36
CA ILE A 79 6.11 11.64 -5.84
C ILE A 79 6.02 11.66 -4.31
N LEU A 80 7.09 11.31 -3.57
CA LEU A 80 7.06 11.20 -2.09
C LEU A 80 6.53 12.45 -1.39
N ASN A 81 6.82 13.62 -1.92
CA ASN A 81 6.35 14.90 -1.37
C ASN A 81 4.91 15.28 -1.77
N GLN A 82 4.28 14.45 -2.58
CA GLN A 82 2.93 14.68 -3.10
C GLN A 82 1.89 13.75 -2.49
N ILE A 83 2.30 12.72 -1.76
CA ILE A 83 1.41 11.69 -1.19
C ILE A 83 1.38 11.77 0.33
N ASP A 84 0.29 11.29 0.92
CA ASP A 84 0.07 11.32 2.37
C ASP A 84 0.38 9.97 3.03
N SER A 85 0.26 8.87 2.29
CA SER A 85 0.60 7.55 2.79
C SER A 85 1.17 6.61 1.74
N VAL A 86 1.87 5.57 2.22
CA VAL A 86 2.32 4.42 1.41
C VAL A 86 1.78 3.14 2.04
N LEU A 87 1.10 2.32 1.24
CA LEU A 87 0.66 0.98 1.63
C LEU A 87 1.61 -0.06 1.02
N VAL A 88 2.34 -0.76 1.85
CA VAL A 88 3.22 -1.86 1.45
C VAL A 88 2.46 -3.17 1.54
N MET A 89 2.26 -3.85 0.40
CA MET A 89 1.73 -5.20 0.39
C MET A 89 2.82 -6.18 0.82
N SER A 90 2.55 -6.98 1.84
CA SER A 90 3.43 -8.03 2.35
C SER A 90 2.97 -9.45 1.99
N VAL A 91 2.04 -9.54 1.06
CA VAL A 91 1.61 -10.76 0.35
C VAL A 91 1.36 -10.41 -1.11
N HIS A 92 1.39 -11.38 -2.01
CA HIS A 92 0.97 -11.14 -3.40
C HIS A 92 -0.53 -10.90 -3.48
N PRO A 93 -1.01 -9.98 -4.34
CA PRO A 93 -2.44 -9.77 -4.51
C PRO A 93 -3.13 -11.05 -5.02
N GLY A 94 -4.35 -11.31 -4.52
CA GLY A 94 -5.16 -12.45 -4.94
C GLY A 94 -6.10 -12.94 -3.84
N PHE A 95 -5.60 -13.58 -2.78
CA PHE A 95 -6.45 -14.14 -1.72
C PHE A 95 -5.86 -13.90 -0.33
N SER A 96 -6.72 -13.92 0.66
CA SER A 96 -6.34 -13.81 2.07
C SER A 96 -5.67 -15.10 2.58
N GLY A 97 -4.93 -15.01 3.71
CA GLY A 97 -4.32 -16.18 4.35
C GLY A 97 -2.98 -16.61 3.75
N GLN A 98 -2.37 -15.80 2.91
CA GLN A 98 -1.01 -16.04 2.40
C GLN A 98 0.04 -15.79 3.49
N SER A 99 1.21 -16.43 3.32
CA SER A 99 2.36 -16.22 4.19
C SER A 99 2.95 -14.83 3.99
N PHE A 100 3.35 -14.20 5.09
CA PHE A 100 4.04 -12.92 5.11
C PHE A 100 5.36 -12.98 4.34
N ILE A 101 5.63 -11.96 3.54
CA ILE A 101 6.88 -11.82 2.77
C ILE A 101 7.85 -10.97 3.57
N GLU A 102 8.91 -11.58 4.10
CA GLU A 102 9.89 -10.94 5.01
C GLU A 102 10.60 -9.73 4.38
N SER A 103 10.84 -9.72 3.07
CA SER A 103 11.47 -8.57 2.38
C SER A 103 10.64 -7.28 2.43
N SER A 104 9.37 -7.38 2.83
CA SER A 104 8.51 -6.19 3.08
C SER A 104 9.04 -5.34 4.24
N VAL A 105 9.75 -5.93 5.21
CA VAL A 105 10.35 -5.19 6.33
C VAL A 105 11.45 -4.25 5.83
N GLU A 106 12.36 -4.74 4.98
CA GLU A 106 13.42 -3.93 4.37
C GLU A 106 12.85 -2.83 3.47
N LYS A 107 11.76 -3.14 2.75
CA LYS A 107 11.04 -2.15 1.93
C LYS A 107 10.48 -1.01 2.79
N VAL A 108 9.82 -1.32 3.91
CA VAL A 108 9.32 -0.33 4.88
C VAL A 108 10.47 0.53 5.39
N GLN A 109 11.58 -0.08 5.79
CA GLN A 109 12.76 0.62 6.29
C GLN A 109 13.33 1.59 5.23
N THR A 110 13.41 1.15 3.98
CA THR A 110 13.89 1.98 2.85
C THR A 110 12.98 3.18 2.63
N ILE A 111 11.66 2.97 2.59
CA ILE A 111 10.68 4.06 2.42
C ILE A 111 10.78 5.06 3.57
N ARG A 112 10.89 4.60 4.81
CA ARG A 112 10.94 5.46 6.00
C ARG A 112 12.13 6.41 6.01
N GLN A 113 13.24 6.07 5.35
CA GLN A 113 14.42 6.97 5.26
C GLN A 113 14.10 8.33 4.60
N SER A 114 13.13 8.36 3.69
CA SER A 114 12.81 9.56 2.90
C SER A 114 11.35 10.00 3.01
N PHE A 115 10.49 9.21 3.61
CA PHE A 115 9.06 9.48 3.72
C PHE A 115 8.63 9.65 5.17
N HIS A 116 7.93 10.76 5.47
CA HIS A 116 7.49 11.12 6.82
C HIS A 116 5.99 10.94 7.06
N GLY A 117 5.22 10.59 6.01
CA GLY A 117 3.79 10.28 6.10
C GLY A 117 3.52 8.89 6.68
N ASP A 118 2.29 8.42 6.55
CA ASP A 118 1.88 7.12 7.06
C ASP A 118 2.42 5.98 6.19
N ILE A 119 3.11 5.03 6.81
CA ILE A 119 3.50 3.77 6.18
C ILE A 119 2.62 2.66 6.74
N LYS A 120 1.77 2.14 5.88
CA LYS A 120 0.82 1.06 6.16
C LYS A 120 1.36 -0.26 5.63
N VAL A 121 1.10 -1.36 6.31
CA VAL A 121 1.46 -2.71 5.84
C VAL A 121 0.24 -3.61 5.87
N ASP A 122 -0.05 -4.28 4.76
CA ASP A 122 -1.14 -5.25 4.64
C ASP A 122 -0.66 -6.58 4.05
N GLY A 123 -1.07 -7.66 4.70
CA GLY A 123 -0.83 -9.04 4.28
C GLY A 123 -0.06 -9.89 5.27
N GLY A 124 -0.72 -10.87 5.88
CA GLY A 124 -0.10 -11.83 6.80
C GLY A 124 0.45 -11.21 8.09
N VAL A 125 0.04 -9.98 8.43
CA VAL A 125 0.46 -9.29 9.66
C VAL A 125 -0.12 -10.00 10.88
N ASN A 126 0.75 -10.31 11.85
CA ASN A 126 0.41 -10.99 13.09
C ASN A 126 1.41 -10.62 14.22
N ASN A 127 1.24 -11.18 15.39
CA ASN A 127 2.08 -10.91 16.58
C ASN A 127 3.57 -11.27 16.41
N THR A 128 3.94 -12.11 15.44
CA THR A 128 5.35 -12.50 15.25
C THR A 128 6.13 -11.53 14.37
N ASN A 129 5.44 -10.76 13.53
CA ASN A 129 6.05 -9.81 12.59
C ASN A 129 5.68 -8.34 12.84
N ALA A 130 4.64 -8.06 13.63
CA ALA A 130 4.19 -6.69 13.92
C ALA A 130 5.32 -5.81 14.45
N LYS A 131 6.07 -6.29 15.47
CA LYS A 131 7.18 -5.52 16.03
C LYS A 131 8.29 -5.24 15.02
N LYS A 132 8.64 -6.18 14.14
CA LYS A 132 9.65 -5.96 13.09
C LYS A 132 9.21 -4.84 12.15
N LEU A 133 7.92 -4.80 11.80
CA LEU A 133 7.35 -3.78 10.91
C LEU A 133 7.34 -2.39 11.55
N THR A 134 6.94 -2.30 12.83
CA THR A 134 6.95 -1.02 13.54
C THR A 134 8.37 -0.51 13.80
N ASP A 135 9.32 -1.38 14.15
CA ASP A 135 10.74 -1.05 14.29
C ASP A 135 11.35 -0.57 12.94
N ALA A 136 10.88 -1.11 11.82
CA ALA A 136 11.27 -0.67 10.46
C ALA A 136 10.65 0.69 10.07
N GLY A 137 9.63 1.16 10.78
CA GLY A 137 9.02 2.46 10.57
C GLY A 137 7.58 2.44 10.06
N ALA A 138 6.92 1.27 10.00
CA ALA A 138 5.48 1.24 9.78
C ALA A 138 4.74 1.81 11.00
N ASN A 139 3.70 2.59 10.76
CA ASN A 139 2.87 3.16 11.81
C ASN A 139 1.39 2.76 11.71
N VAL A 140 1.02 2.04 10.64
CA VAL A 140 -0.31 1.43 10.48
C VAL A 140 -0.16 -0.03 10.07
N LEU A 141 -0.72 -0.95 10.87
CA LEU A 141 -0.73 -2.38 10.58
C LEU A 141 -2.16 -2.83 10.24
N ILE A 142 -2.32 -3.47 9.08
CA ILE A 142 -3.59 -4.02 8.63
C ILE A 142 -3.53 -5.54 8.82
N SER A 143 -4.40 -6.06 9.68
CA SER A 143 -4.43 -7.47 10.03
C SER A 143 -5.88 -7.98 10.08
N ALA A 144 -6.23 -8.85 9.16
CA ALA A 144 -7.57 -9.43 9.07
C ALA A 144 -7.61 -10.86 9.62
N SER A 145 -6.96 -11.81 8.95
CA SER A 145 -7.03 -13.23 9.32
C SER A 145 -6.56 -13.52 10.75
N TYR A 146 -5.53 -12.83 11.22
CA TYR A 146 -5.02 -12.99 12.58
C TYR A 146 -6.05 -12.48 13.61
N LEU A 147 -6.61 -11.27 13.40
CA LEU A 147 -7.59 -10.70 14.33
C LEU A 147 -8.90 -11.47 14.31
N PHE A 148 -9.50 -11.70 13.14
CA PHE A 148 -10.79 -12.38 13.04
C PHE A 148 -10.71 -13.89 13.34
N GLY A 149 -9.52 -14.49 13.31
CA GLY A 149 -9.28 -15.86 13.76
C GLY A 149 -9.08 -15.99 15.27
N SER A 150 -8.97 -14.87 16.00
CA SER A 150 -8.78 -14.88 17.47
C SER A 150 -10.11 -14.99 18.20
N ASN A 151 -10.10 -15.73 19.32
CA ASN A 151 -11.23 -15.75 20.26
C ASN A 151 -11.24 -14.55 21.22
N ASP A 152 -10.12 -13.82 21.32
CA ASP A 152 -9.95 -12.63 22.14
C ASP A 152 -9.28 -11.51 21.33
N TYR A 153 -10.10 -10.65 20.76
CA TYR A 153 -9.65 -9.52 19.94
C TYR A 153 -8.81 -8.50 20.72
N LYS A 154 -9.14 -8.30 22.02
CA LYS A 154 -8.38 -7.37 22.84
C LYS A 154 -6.93 -7.83 22.99
N THR A 155 -6.73 -9.06 23.42
CA THR A 155 -5.38 -9.64 23.53
C THR A 155 -4.67 -9.67 22.17
N ALA A 156 -5.37 -10.03 21.09
CA ALA A 156 -4.78 -10.05 19.75
C ALA A 156 -4.33 -8.65 19.29
N ILE A 157 -5.10 -7.59 19.56
CA ILE A 157 -4.73 -6.21 19.26
C ILE A 157 -3.54 -5.75 20.12
N ASP A 158 -3.55 -6.07 21.43
CA ASP A 158 -2.47 -5.69 22.33
C ASP A 158 -1.13 -6.34 21.93
N LEU A 159 -1.16 -7.54 21.33
CA LEU A 159 0.03 -8.23 20.80
C LEU A 159 0.54 -7.65 19.45
N LEU A 160 -0.22 -6.82 18.78
CA LEU A 160 0.20 -6.12 17.55
C LEU A 160 0.83 -4.74 17.82
N ARG A 161 0.75 -4.26 19.06
CA ARG A 161 1.28 -2.96 19.51
C ARG A 161 2.66 -3.12 20.13
#